data_48772623796c874352d88f6694b2555e
#
_entry.id   48772623796c874352d88f6694b2555e
#
_cell.length_a   1.000
_cell.length_b   1.000
_cell.length_c   1.000
_cell.angle_alpha   90.00
_cell.angle_beta   90.00
_cell.angle_gamma   90.00
#
_symmetry.space_group_name_H-M   'P 1'
#
loop_
_entity.id
_entity.type
_entity.pdbx_description
1 polymer ?
#
loop_
_entity_poly.entity_id
_entity_poly.type
_entity_poly.pdbx_seq_one_letter_code
_entity_poly.pdbx_strand_id
1 'polypeptide(L)'
;MEINRRDFITKVSAIAALSVLPSSFVAAMGNEKVEKAKPKYPTLKCDVVVVGAGPGGVPAAIAAARQGAKVILLEEDNMPGGAPVDMYVPFICGGPRVGVFQEMIQVLNACLLYTSDAA
;
A
#
# COMPACT_ATOMS: atom_id res chain seq x y z
N MET A 1 -4.79 0.57 -23.89
CA MET A 1 -4.82 1.99 -24.33
C MET A 1 -3.38 2.44 -24.42
N GLU A 2 -2.79 2.36 -25.62
CA GLU A 2 -1.39 2.75 -25.82
C GLU A 2 -1.30 4.28 -25.93
N ILE A 3 -0.60 4.88 -24.99
CA ILE A 3 -0.31 6.32 -25.01
C ILE A 3 0.94 6.52 -25.88
N ASN A 4 0.79 7.14 -27.04
CA ASN A 4 1.91 7.49 -27.91
C ASN A 4 2.76 8.59 -27.26
N ARG A 5 4.11 8.56 -27.48
CA ARG A 5 5.05 9.55 -26.95
C ARG A 5 4.64 11.00 -27.28
N ARG A 6 4.07 11.24 -28.45
CA ARG A 6 3.59 12.58 -28.86
C ARG A 6 2.42 13.04 -28.00
N ASP A 7 1.46 12.16 -27.69
CA ASP A 7 0.30 12.48 -26.87
C ASP A 7 0.71 12.75 -25.41
N PHE A 8 1.73 12.03 -24.92
CA PHE A 8 2.29 12.29 -23.60
C PHE A 8 2.93 13.68 -23.52
N ILE A 9 3.79 14.05 -24.51
CA ILE A 9 4.44 15.35 -24.54
C ILE A 9 3.41 16.47 -24.64
N THR A 10 2.38 16.33 -25.48
CA THR A 10 1.33 17.34 -25.64
C THR A 10 0.54 17.54 -24.35
N LYS A 11 0.23 16.47 -23.64
CA LYS A 11 -0.49 16.53 -22.34
C LYS A 11 0.36 17.15 -21.24
N VAL A 12 1.65 16.82 -21.17
CA VAL A 12 2.59 17.41 -20.20
C VAL A 12 2.81 18.89 -20.48
N SER A 13 2.94 19.29 -21.77
CA SER A 13 3.06 20.69 -22.14
C SER A 13 1.83 21.52 -21.78
N ALA A 14 0.63 20.95 -21.90
CA ALA A 14 -0.61 21.60 -21.50
C ALA A 14 -0.67 21.83 -19.97
N ILE A 15 -0.14 20.89 -19.17
CA ILE A 15 -0.07 21.03 -17.72
C ILE A 15 0.96 22.09 -17.32
N ALA A 16 2.11 22.16 -18.01
CA ALA A 16 3.13 23.17 -17.76
C ALA A 16 2.65 24.58 -18.12
N ALA A 17 1.82 24.74 -19.16
CA ALA A 17 1.22 26.02 -19.50
C ALA A 17 0.22 26.51 -18.44
N LEU A 18 -0.39 25.62 -17.69
CA LEU A 18 -1.34 25.94 -16.61
C LEU A 18 -0.65 26.61 -15.40
N SER A 19 0.64 26.36 -15.18
CA SER A 19 1.40 26.93 -14.07
C SER A 19 1.72 28.42 -14.21
N VAL A 20 1.51 28.99 -15.39
CA VAL A 20 1.76 30.41 -15.69
C VAL A 20 0.47 31.26 -15.65
N LEU A 21 -0.69 30.64 -15.45
CA LEU A 21 -1.96 31.34 -15.39
C LEU A 21 -2.14 32.08 -14.03
N PRO A 22 -2.69 33.29 -14.03
CA PRO A 22 -2.98 34.00 -12.79
C PRO A 22 -3.96 33.20 -11.92
N SER A 23 -3.74 33.23 -10.62
CA SER A 23 -4.51 32.48 -9.63
C SER A 23 -6.04 32.67 -9.71
N SER A 24 -6.47 33.81 -10.20
CA SER A 24 -7.89 34.14 -10.47
C SER A 24 -8.51 33.26 -11.57
N PHE A 25 -7.73 32.84 -12.55
CA PHE A 25 -8.20 31.99 -13.65
C PHE A 25 -8.33 30.52 -13.21
N VAL A 26 -7.38 30.06 -12.37
CA VAL A 26 -7.42 28.71 -11.79
C VAL A 26 -8.61 28.56 -10.84
N ALA A 27 -8.94 29.59 -10.08
CA ALA A 27 -10.10 29.60 -9.19
C ALA A 27 -11.44 29.54 -9.95
N ALA A 28 -11.51 30.11 -11.16
CA ALA A 28 -12.70 30.04 -11.99
C ALA A 28 -12.95 28.64 -12.59
N MET A 29 -11.90 27.87 -12.86
CA MET A 29 -12.01 26.50 -13.37
C MET A 29 -12.33 25.47 -12.27
N GLY A 30 -12.12 25.81 -11.00
CA GLY A 30 -12.32 24.92 -9.85
C GLY A 30 -13.74 24.83 -9.30
N ASN A 31 -14.71 25.55 -9.87
CA ASN A 31 -16.07 25.61 -9.34
C ASN A 31 -17.08 24.66 -10.03
N GLU A 32 -16.63 23.68 -10.78
CA GLU A 32 -17.49 22.56 -11.08
C GLU A 32 -17.76 21.80 -9.77
N LYS A 33 -19.00 21.87 -9.31
CA LYS A 33 -19.48 20.99 -8.23
C LYS A 33 -19.28 19.57 -8.71
N VAL A 34 -18.19 18.96 -8.31
CA VAL A 34 -17.99 17.51 -8.45
C VAL A 34 -19.14 16.89 -7.66
N GLU A 35 -20.20 16.54 -8.36
CA GLU A 35 -21.30 15.78 -7.79
C GLU A 35 -20.67 14.47 -7.28
N LYS A 36 -20.61 14.36 -5.95
CA LYS A 36 -20.04 13.17 -5.29
C LYS A 36 -20.91 11.99 -5.71
N ALA A 37 -20.50 11.31 -6.77
CA ALA A 37 -21.13 10.08 -7.19
C ALA A 37 -21.21 9.17 -5.96
N LYS A 38 -22.41 8.64 -5.67
CA LYS A 38 -22.60 7.69 -4.58
C LYS A 38 -21.62 6.52 -4.82
N PRO A 39 -20.82 6.15 -3.84
CA PRO A 39 -19.85 5.09 -4.02
C PRO A 39 -20.58 3.80 -4.45
N LYS A 40 -20.13 3.20 -5.53
CA LYS A 40 -20.67 1.94 -6.06
C LYS A 40 -20.48 0.78 -5.09
N TYR A 41 -19.55 0.94 -4.14
CA TYR A 41 -19.15 -0.09 -3.19
C TYR A 41 -19.44 0.37 -1.75
N PRO A 42 -19.65 -0.56 -0.81
CA PRO A 42 -19.86 -0.21 0.59
C PRO A 42 -18.64 0.54 1.15
N THR A 43 -18.90 1.59 1.89
CA THR A 43 -17.86 2.35 2.58
C THR A 43 -17.57 1.68 3.92
N LEU A 44 -16.33 1.27 4.12
CA LEU A 44 -15.85 0.77 5.41
C LEU A 44 -15.20 1.93 6.19
N LYS A 45 -15.43 1.96 7.50
CA LYS A 45 -14.83 2.95 8.41
C LYS A 45 -13.78 2.25 9.26
N CYS A 46 -12.61 2.86 9.36
CA CYS A 46 -11.50 2.39 10.19
C CYS A 46 -10.67 3.58 10.68
N ASP A 47 -9.81 3.32 11.65
CA ASP A 47 -8.87 4.31 12.16
C ASP A 47 -7.58 4.31 11.35
N VAL A 48 -7.17 3.14 10.86
CA VAL A 48 -5.93 2.95 10.09
C VAL A 48 -6.20 2.06 8.89
N VAL A 49 -5.73 2.48 7.72
CA VAL A 49 -5.66 1.64 6.51
C VAL A 49 -4.19 1.34 6.24
N VAL A 50 -3.85 0.06 6.16
CA VAL A 50 -2.54 -0.41 5.73
C VAL A 50 -2.68 -0.96 4.31
N VAL A 51 -1.89 -0.46 3.40
CA VAL A 51 -1.89 -0.87 1.99
C VAL A 51 -0.66 -1.72 1.71
N GLY A 52 -0.90 -2.96 1.31
CA GLY A 52 0.10 -3.99 1.13
C GLY A 52 0.30 -4.86 2.37
N ALA A 53 0.09 -6.18 2.23
CA ALA A 53 0.28 -7.17 3.30
C ALA A 53 1.63 -7.90 3.19
N GLY A 54 2.66 -7.22 2.72
CA GLY A 54 4.03 -7.72 2.72
C GLY A 54 4.68 -7.72 4.10
N PRO A 55 6.01 -7.98 4.18
CA PRO A 55 6.75 -8.08 5.45
C PRO A 55 6.69 -6.84 6.33
N GLY A 56 6.42 -5.68 5.76
CA GLY A 56 6.25 -4.43 6.50
C GLY A 56 4.79 -4.16 6.90
N GLY A 57 3.84 -4.46 6.00
CA GLY A 57 2.42 -4.15 6.21
C GLY A 57 1.75 -5.04 7.25
N VAL A 58 2.02 -6.34 7.23
CA VAL A 58 1.46 -7.28 8.20
C VAL A 58 1.83 -6.89 9.65
N PRO A 59 3.11 -6.71 10.00
CA PRO A 59 3.46 -6.32 11.37
C PRO A 59 2.96 -4.92 11.72
N ALA A 60 2.88 -3.98 10.77
CA ALA A 60 2.31 -2.66 11.02
C ALA A 60 0.83 -2.73 11.37
N ALA A 61 0.05 -3.53 10.62
CA ALA A 61 -1.37 -3.74 10.89
C ALA A 61 -1.59 -4.40 12.27
N ILE A 62 -0.79 -5.42 12.60
CA ILE A 62 -0.85 -6.10 13.91
C ILE A 62 -0.52 -5.13 15.04
N ALA A 63 0.54 -4.35 14.90
CA ALA A 63 0.94 -3.38 15.91
C ALA A 63 -0.14 -2.32 16.15
N ALA A 64 -0.74 -1.77 15.10
CA ALA A 64 -1.83 -0.81 15.20
C ALA A 64 -3.07 -1.43 15.87
N ALA A 65 -3.46 -2.64 15.48
CA ALA A 65 -4.59 -3.33 16.07
C ALA A 65 -4.39 -3.63 17.56
N ARG A 66 -3.17 -3.97 17.98
CA ARG A 66 -2.82 -4.17 19.40
C ARG A 66 -2.91 -2.91 20.23
N GLN A 67 -2.80 -1.73 19.61
CA GLN A 67 -3.06 -0.44 20.27
C GLN A 67 -4.55 -0.08 20.32
N GLY A 68 -5.43 -0.96 19.91
CA GLY A 68 -6.88 -0.76 19.92
C GLY A 68 -7.45 -0.06 18.68
N ALA A 69 -6.65 0.23 17.67
CA ALA A 69 -7.12 0.83 16.44
C ALA A 69 -7.93 -0.18 15.60
N LYS A 70 -9.01 0.30 14.98
CA LYS A 70 -9.73 -0.46 13.96
C LYS A 70 -8.95 -0.40 12.64
N VAL A 71 -8.30 -1.49 12.29
CA VAL A 71 -7.40 -1.56 11.14
C VAL A 71 -8.06 -2.28 9.97
N ILE A 72 -7.83 -1.75 8.76
CA ILE A 72 -8.10 -2.45 7.50
C ILE A 72 -6.76 -2.65 6.81
N LEU A 73 -6.44 -3.91 6.52
CA LEU A 73 -5.28 -4.30 5.71
C LEU A 73 -5.78 -4.63 4.30
N LEU A 74 -5.23 -3.94 3.31
CA LEU A 74 -5.54 -4.15 1.90
C LEU A 74 -4.37 -4.86 1.23
N GLU A 75 -4.68 -5.91 0.48
CA GLU A 75 -3.70 -6.65 -0.32
C GLU A 75 -4.26 -6.87 -1.72
N GLU A 76 -3.40 -6.79 -2.73
CA GLU A 76 -3.78 -7.05 -4.12
C GLU A 76 -3.78 -8.55 -4.44
N ASP A 77 -2.91 -9.29 -3.77
CA ASP A 77 -2.81 -10.74 -3.92
C ASP A 77 -3.81 -11.48 -3.04
N ASN A 78 -4.05 -12.74 -3.37
CA ASN A 78 -4.95 -13.62 -2.63
C ASN A 78 -4.35 -14.15 -1.32
N MET A 79 -3.06 -13.89 -1.07
CA MET A 79 -2.34 -14.30 0.14
C MET A 79 -1.47 -13.16 0.68
N PRO A 80 -1.48 -12.93 2.01
CA PRO A 80 -0.53 -12.01 2.62
C PRO A 80 0.87 -12.63 2.67
N GLY A 81 1.91 -11.77 2.68
CA GLY A 81 3.30 -12.19 2.82
C GLY A 81 4.25 -11.46 1.88
N GLY A 82 3.75 -11.06 0.70
CA GLY A 82 4.54 -10.36 -0.31
C GLY A 82 5.73 -11.19 -0.81
N ALA A 83 6.84 -10.55 -1.14
CA ALA A 83 7.99 -11.17 -1.78
C ALA A 83 8.47 -12.50 -1.15
N PRO A 84 8.51 -12.71 0.17
CA PRO A 84 8.83 -14.02 0.75
C PRO A 84 7.91 -15.14 0.30
N VAL A 85 6.63 -14.86 0.11
CA VAL A 85 5.63 -15.83 -0.35
C VAL A 85 5.65 -15.93 -1.87
N ASP A 86 5.65 -14.82 -2.58
CA ASP A 86 5.51 -14.75 -4.04
C ASP A 86 6.75 -15.29 -4.77
N MET A 87 7.93 -15.09 -4.16
CA MET A 87 9.21 -15.54 -4.72
C MET A 87 9.73 -16.82 -4.10
N TYR A 88 8.93 -17.49 -3.26
CA TYR A 88 9.32 -18.72 -2.57
C TYR A 88 10.66 -18.59 -1.84
N VAL A 89 10.88 -17.46 -1.16
CA VAL A 89 12.11 -17.20 -0.40
C VAL A 89 12.02 -17.88 0.96
N PRO A 90 12.72 -19.00 1.18
CA PRO A 90 12.57 -19.79 2.41
C PRO A 90 13.27 -19.17 3.62
N PHE A 91 14.09 -18.14 3.40
CA PHE A 91 14.90 -17.53 4.44
C PHE A 91 14.52 -16.09 4.68
N ILE A 92 14.32 -15.74 5.94
CA ILE A 92 14.19 -14.35 6.37
C ILE A 92 15.60 -13.81 6.64
N CYS A 93 16.14 -13.06 5.67
CA CYS A 93 17.45 -12.45 5.76
C CYS A 93 17.37 -11.06 6.36
N GLY A 94 18.23 -10.77 7.34
CA GLY A 94 18.40 -9.43 7.88
C GLY A 94 17.33 -8.99 8.87
N GLY A 95 17.45 -7.74 9.29
CA GLY A 95 16.52 -7.07 10.19
C GLY A 95 16.73 -7.37 11.69
N PRO A 96 16.34 -6.43 12.56
CA PRO A 96 16.34 -6.66 13.99
C PRO A 96 15.25 -7.68 14.35
N ARG A 97 15.63 -8.73 15.04
CA ARG A 97 14.68 -9.76 15.53
C ARG A 97 13.96 -9.26 16.78
N VAL A 98 13.09 -8.27 16.61
CA VAL A 98 12.34 -7.64 17.71
C VAL A 98 10.86 -7.48 17.33
N GLY A 99 10.00 -7.33 18.33
CA GLY A 99 8.57 -7.05 18.16
C GLY A 99 7.84 -8.15 17.40
N VAL A 100 6.87 -7.74 16.56
CA VAL A 100 6.02 -8.67 15.80
C VAL A 100 6.83 -9.56 14.85
N PHE A 101 7.94 -9.06 14.33
CA PHE A 101 8.83 -9.87 13.47
C PHE A 101 9.46 -11.04 14.24
N GLN A 102 9.91 -10.81 15.46
CA GLN A 102 10.43 -11.89 16.31
C GLN A 102 9.36 -12.93 16.64
N GLU A 103 8.14 -12.49 16.94
CA GLU A 103 7.01 -13.39 17.19
C GLU A 103 6.71 -14.26 15.96
N MET A 104 6.71 -13.67 14.79
CA MET A 104 6.49 -14.38 13.54
C MET A 104 7.55 -15.48 13.33
N ILE A 105 8.84 -15.17 13.57
CA ILE A 105 9.91 -16.17 13.49
C ILE A 105 9.71 -17.29 14.51
N GLN A 106 9.29 -16.96 15.73
CA GLN A 106 9.02 -17.97 16.75
C GLN A 106 7.90 -18.93 16.35
N VAL A 107 6.83 -18.41 15.75
CA VAL A 107 5.72 -19.23 15.23
C VAL A 107 6.18 -20.12 14.09
N LEU A 108 6.96 -19.58 13.15
CA LEU A 108 7.50 -20.34 12.02
C LEU A 108 8.41 -21.48 12.49
N ASN A 109 9.28 -21.23 13.47
CA ASN A 109 10.14 -22.23 14.07
C ASN A 109 9.33 -23.32 14.79
N ALA A 110 8.29 -22.94 15.52
CA ALA A 110 7.41 -23.90 16.21
C ALA A 110 6.64 -24.80 15.25
N CYS A 111 6.31 -24.29 14.08
CA CYS A 111 5.64 -25.07 13.01
C CYS A 111 6.60 -25.93 12.20
N LEU A 112 7.90 -25.96 12.50
CA LEU A 112 8.96 -26.68 11.73
C LEU A 112 9.01 -26.27 10.25
N LEU A 113 8.39 -25.17 9.88
CA LEU A 113 8.39 -24.63 8.52
C LEU A 113 9.63 -23.79 8.22
N TYR A 114 10.36 -23.41 9.26
CA TYR A 114 11.57 -22.60 9.15
C TYR A 114 12.74 -23.37 9.77
N THR A 115 13.63 -23.88 8.94
CA THR A 115 14.87 -24.49 9.40
C THR A 115 15.99 -23.49 9.27
N SER A 116 16.47 -22.96 10.40
CA SER A 116 17.63 -22.06 10.45
C SER A 116 18.96 -22.78 10.16
N ASP A 117 18.93 -24.09 9.97
CA ASP A 117 20.10 -24.97 9.92
C ASP A 117 20.62 -25.20 8.50
N ALA A 118 20.12 -24.46 7.52
CA ALA A 118 20.59 -24.52 6.13
C ALA A 118 21.64 -23.43 5.83
N ALA A 119 22.48 -23.08 6.81
CA ALA A 119 23.64 -22.19 6.61
C ALA A 119 24.94 -23.00 6.82
#